data_da5aae5310070ebe91d367ab229eb008
#
_entry.id   da5aae5310070ebe91d367ab229eb008
#
_cell.length_a   1.000
_cell.length_b   1.000
_cell.length_c   1.000
_cell.angle_alpha   90.00
_cell.angle_beta   90.00
_cell.angle_gamma   90.00
#
_symmetry.space_group_name_H-M   'P 1'
#
loop_
_entity.id
_entity.type
_entity.pdbx_description
1 polymer ?
#
loop_
_entity_poly.entity_id
_entity_poly.type
_entity_poly.pdbx_seq_one_letter_code
_entity_poly.pdbx_strand_id
1 'polypeptide(L)'
;MLNKENFKLNEELVKIKFLHIDNTIIDKKEILKLFKSDDILDLEELEKQELSFKFHQFNDSTWTQLDNVLLKLPFSKEKLLKKTKFIQKQDSIGLYLVAIKDVLELNSIAPLSYVLPTIEQMILHKRKIQLIRDIEKIIIKDAIQNNNFKIY
;
A
#
# COMPACT_ATOMS: atom_id res chain seq x y z
N MET A 1 -15.28 20.91 0.71
CA MET A 1 -14.71 20.45 -0.57
C MET A 1 -13.24 20.12 -0.37
N LEU A 2 -12.82 18.94 -0.77
CA LEU A 2 -11.43 18.53 -0.65
C LEU A 2 -10.59 19.20 -1.74
N ASN A 3 -9.51 19.86 -1.34
CA ASN A 3 -8.61 20.50 -2.28
C ASN A 3 -7.74 19.44 -2.98
N LYS A 4 -7.66 19.46 -4.30
CA LYS A 4 -6.84 18.52 -5.09
C LYS A 4 -5.36 18.56 -4.70
N GLU A 5 -4.85 19.69 -4.26
CA GLU A 5 -3.47 19.84 -3.83
C GLU A 5 -3.13 19.02 -2.57
N ASN A 6 -4.14 18.76 -1.72
CA ASN A 6 -3.95 17.93 -0.53
C ASN A 6 -3.71 16.45 -0.84
N PHE A 7 -3.94 16.02 -2.09
CA PHE A 7 -3.80 14.65 -2.54
C PHE A 7 -2.70 14.47 -3.59
N LYS A 8 -1.79 15.44 -3.71
CA LYS A 8 -0.58 15.25 -4.49
C LYS A 8 0.36 14.32 -3.74
N LEU A 9 0.97 13.40 -4.47
CA LEU A 9 1.93 12.46 -3.90
C LEU A 9 3.22 13.19 -3.53
N ASN A 10 3.65 13.01 -2.30
CA ASN A 10 4.98 13.41 -1.82
C ASN A 10 6.00 12.26 -1.84
N GLU A 11 5.60 11.13 -2.41
CA GLU A 11 6.40 9.92 -2.57
C GLU A 11 6.02 9.21 -3.87
N GLU A 12 6.92 8.41 -4.40
CA GLU A 12 6.63 7.59 -5.57
C GLU A 12 5.85 6.33 -5.15
N LEU A 13 4.87 5.95 -5.96
CA LEU A 13 4.07 4.74 -5.77
C LEU A 13 4.26 3.78 -6.94
N VAL A 14 4.23 2.50 -6.65
CA VAL A 14 4.32 1.43 -7.65
C VAL A 14 3.25 0.38 -7.43
N LYS A 15 2.73 -0.15 -8.53
CA LYS A 15 2.00 -1.42 -8.55
C LYS A 15 2.99 -2.50 -8.96
N ILE A 16 3.38 -3.34 -8.01
CA ILE A 16 4.50 -4.25 -8.16
C ILE A 16 4.19 -5.62 -7.55
N LYS A 17 4.66 -6.66 -8.19
CA LYS A 17 4.80 -7.98 -7.57
C LYS A 17 6.27 -8.37 -7.56
N PHE A 18 6.70 -9.01 -6.51
CA PHE A 18 8.08 -9.46 -6.36
C PHE A 18 8.17 -10.75 -5.55
N LEU A 19 9.29 -11.42 -5.73
CA LEU A 19 9.56 -12.72 -5.14
C LEU A 19 11.06 -12.88 -4.93
N HIS A 20 11.44 -13.41 -3.76
CA HIS A 20 12.81 -13.82 -3.49
C HIS A 20 12.88 -15.32 -3.24
N ILE A 21 13.62 -16.03 -4.09
CA ILE A 21 13.80 -17.48 -4.06
C ILE A 21 15.20 -17.78 -3.60
N ASP A 22 15.33 -18.74 -2.66
CA ASP A 22 16.63 -19.23 -2.22
C ASP A 22 17.31 -20.03 -3.34
N ASN A 23 18.66 -20.02 -3.37
CA ASN A 23 19.45 -20.79 -4.33
C ASN A 23 19.28 -22.31 -4.21
N THR A 24 18.76 -22.80 -3.09
CA THR A 24 18.51 -24.23 -2.85
C THR A 24 17.27 -24.77 -3.57
N ILE A 25 16.40 -23.88 -4.09
CA ILE A 25 15.19 -24.29 -4.81
C ILE A 25 15.55 -24.84 -6.18
N ILE A 26 15.05 -26.04 -6.49
CA ILE A 26 15.39 -26.79 -7.71
C ILE A 26 14.60 -26.28 -8.94
N ASP A 27 13.31 -25.97 -8.77
CA ASP A 27 12.39 -25.68 -9.87
C ASP A 27 12.28 -24.18 -10.21
N LYS A 28 13.41 -23.48 -10.26
CA LYS A 28 13.45 -22.03 -10.56
C LYS A 28 12.79 -21.67 -11.90
N LYS A 29 12.92 -22.51 -12.90
CA LYS A 29 12.33 -22.26 -14.24
C LYS A 29 10.80 -22.28 -14.21
N GLU A 30 10.22 -23.20 -13.46
CA GLU A 30 8.77 -23.31 -13.30
C GLU A 30 8.23 -22.09 -12.52
N ILE A 31 8.89 -21.73 -11.42
CA ILE A 31 8.55 -20.56 -10.63
C ILE A 31 8.63 -19.29 -11.47
N LEU A 32 9.65 -19.14 -12.28
CA LEU A 32 9.81 -18.03 -13.22
C LEU A 32 8.65 -17.95 -14.21
N LYS A 33 8.24 -19.09 -14.75
CA LYS A 33 7.12 -19.19 -15.69
C LYS A 33 5.81 -18.77 -15.03
N LEU A 34 5.53 -19.29 -13.83
CA LEU A 34 4.34 -18.95 -13.06
C LEU A 34 4.32 -17.46 -12.68
N PHE A 35 5.47 -16.93 -12.30
CA PHE A 35 5.59 -15.51 -11.92
C PHE A 35 5.35 -14.56 -13.11
N LYS A 36 5.76 -14.91 -14.30
CA LYS A 36 5.54 -14.11 -15.51
C LYS A 36 4.12 -14.19 -16.05
N SER A 37 3.36 -15.19 -15.64
CA SER A 37 1.98 -15.38 -16.10
C SER A 37 1.03 -14.36 -15.47
N ASP A 38 0.04 -13.93 -16.25
CA ASP A 38 -1.06 -13.10 -15.77
C ASP A 38 -2.32 -13.93 -15.46
N ASP A 39 -2.24 -15.25 -15.55
CA ASP A 39 -3.34 -16.16 -15.24
C ASP A 39 -3.51 -16.32 -13.72
N ILE A 40 -4.75 -16.23 -13.27
CA ILE A 40 -5.11 -16.39 -11.85
C ILE A 40 -4.73 -17.78 -11.33
N LEU A 41 -4.89 -18.83 -12.16
CA LEU A 41 -4.54 -20.20 -11.77
C LEU A 41 -3.05 -20.37 -11.52
N ASP A 42 -2.23 -19.73 -12.34
CA ASP A 42 -0.78 -19.74 -12.17
C ASP A 42 -0.35 -18.98 -10.92
N LEU A 43 -1.04 -17.88 -10.60
CA LEU A 43 -0.81 -17.13 -9.38
C LEU A 43 -1.17 -17.95 -8.14
N GLU A 44 -2.31 -18.62 -8.16
CA GLU A 44 -2.74 -19.53 -7.07
C GLU A 44 -1.73 -20.68 -6.86
N GLU A 45 -1.21 -21.23 -7.93
CA GLU A 45 -0.18 -22.27 -7.85
C GLU A 45 1.11 -21.73 -7.23
N LEU A 46 1.49 -20.51 -7.55
CA LEU A 46 2.64 -19.84 -6.96
C LEU A 46 2.42 -19.55 -5.47
N GLU A 47 1.23 -19.10 -5.09
CA GLU A 47 0.86 -18.84 -3.69
C GLU A 47 0.89 -20.09 -2.82
N LYS A 48 0.56 -21.24 -3.38
CA LYS A 48 0.67 -22.54 -2.64
C LYS A 48 2.09 -22.85 -2.21
N GLN A 49 3.09 -22.29 -2.90
CA GLN A 49 4.50 -22.49 -2.61
C GLN A 49 5.10 -21.38 -1.73
N GLU A 50 4.30 -20.47 -1.20
CA GLU A 50 4.75 -19.27 -0.48
C GLU A 50 5.73 -19.54 0.65
N LEU A 51 5.59 -20.66 1.35
CA LEU A 51 6.48 -21.05 2.45
C LEU A 51 7.90 -21.36 1.98
N SER A 52 8.08 -21.63 0.69
CA SER A 52 9.40 -21.90 0.08
C SER A 52 10.15 -20.62 -0.28
N PHE A 53 9.49 -19.46 -0.18
CA PHE A 53 10.07 -18.18 -0.56
C PHE A 53 10.53 -17.41 0.67
N LYS A 54 11.65 -16.67 0.54
CA LYS A 54 12.15 -15.84 1.64
C LYS A 54 11.23 -14.67 1.92
N PHE A 55 10.75 -14.00 0.86
CA PHE A 55 9.69 -13.02 0.92
C PHE A 55 9.01 -12.92 -0.44
N HIS A 56 7.79 -12.43 -0.44
CA HIS A 56 7.00 -12.29 -1.66
C HIS A 56 5.89 -11.25 -1.50
N GLN A 57 5.48 -10.69 -2.63
CA GLN A 57 4.27 -9.89 -2.76
C GLN A 57 3.71 -10.18 -4.15
N PHE A 58 2.57 -10.87 -4.22
CA PHE A 58 1.98 -11.26 -5.50
C PHE A 58 0.85 -10.34 -5.94
N ASN A 59 0.28 -9.55 -5.03
CA ASN A 59 -0.78 -8.61 -5.37
C ASN A 59 -0.20 -7.32 -5.96
N ASP A 60 -0.31 -7.17 -7.28
CA ASP A 60 0.11 -5.99 -8.01
C ASP A 60 -1.03 -5.03 -8.34
N SER A 61 -2.20 -5.23 -7.76
CA SER A 61 -3.37 -4.36 -7.96
C SER A 61 -3.43 -3.18 -6.99
N THR A 62 -2.63 -3.19 -5.94
CA THR A 62 -2.56 -2.12 -4.95
C THR A 62 -1.30 -1.28 -5.10
N TRP A 63 -1.43 0.01 -4.79
CA TRP A 63 -0.29 0.92 -4.79
C TRP A 63 0.56 0.73 -3.53
N THR A 64 1.86 0.62 -3.71
CA THR A 64 2.85 0.48 -2.64
C THR A 64 3.88 1.60 -2.74
N GLN A 65 4.32 2.11 -1.60
CA GLN A 65 5.40 3.10 -1.55
C GLN A 65 6.70 2.50 -2.07
N LEU A 66 7.32 3.20 -3.02
CA LEU A 66 8.57 2.73 -3.63
C LEU A 66 9.68 2.54 -2.59
N ASP A 67 9.79 3.44 -1.61
CA ASP A 67 10.81 3.35 -0.57
C ASP A 67 10.71 2.06 0.24
N ASN A 68 9.49 1.58 0.52
CA ASN A 68 9.28 0.31 1.21
C ASN A 68 9.74 -0.89 0.36
N VAL A 69 9.55 -0.82 -0.94
CA VAL A 69 10.00 -1.85 -1.88
C VAL A 69 11.53 -1.87 -1.95
N LEU A 70 12.17 -0.71 -1.99
CA LEU A 70 13.63 -0.58 -2.03
C LEU A 70 14.33 -1.16 -0.81
N LEU A 71 13.67 -1.17 0.35
CA LEU A 71 14.20 -1.82 1.55
C LEU A 71 14.33 -3.33 1.42
N LYS A 72 13.51 -3.96 0.60
CA LYS A 72 13.44 -5.41 0.42
C LYS A 72 14.18 -5.91 -0.80
N LEU A 73 14.36 -5.07 -1.81
CA LEU A 73 14.90 -5.46 -3.12
C LEU A 73 16.25 -4.81 -3.38
N PRO A 74 17.23 -5.54 -3.97
CA PRO A 74 18.56 -5.03 -4.27
C PRO A 74 18.60 -4.26 -5.60
N PHE A 75 17.58 -3.47 -5.89
CA PHE A 75 17.49 -2.68 -7.11
C PHE A 75 17.56 -1.20 -6.80
N SER A 76 18.11 -0.42 -7.73
CA SER A 76 18.10 1.03 -7.63
C SER A 76 16.70 1.59 -7.94
N LYS A 77 16.37 2.74 -7.34
CA LYS A 77 15.14 3.47 -7.60
C LYS A 77 14.92 3.72 -9.10
N GLU A 78 15.97 4.14 -9.80
CA GLU A 78 15.94 4.40 -11.24
C GLU A 78 15.54 3.19 -12.06
N LYS A 79 16.02 2.01 -11.68
CA LYS A 79 15.70 0.75 -12.34
C LYS A 79 14.23 0.39 -12.19
N LEU A 80 13.66 0.60 -11.00
CA LEU A 80 12.24 0.33 -10.73
C LEU A 80 11.32 1.35 -11.39
N LEU A 81 11.75 2.59 -11.56
CA LEU A 81 10.96 3.64 -12.21
C LEU A 81 10.92 3.56 -13.73
N LYS A 82 11.81 2.80 -14.35
CA LYS A 82 11.93 2.68 -15.83
C LYS A 82 10.79 1.92 -16.51
N LYS A 83 9.69 1.64 -15.86
CA LYS A 83 8.54 0.90 -16.44
C LYS A 83 8.92 -0.42 -17.14
N THR A 84 10.00 -1.04 -16.72
CA THR A 84 10.40 -2.35 -17.21
C THR A 84 9.44 -3.38 -16.64
N LYS A 85 8.71 -4.09 -17.48
CA LYS A 85 7.68 -5.05 -17.03
C LYS A 85 8.24 -6.15 -16.15
N PHE A 86 9.48 -6.55 -16.35
CA PHE A 86 10.10 -7.65 -15.63
C PHE A 86 11.59 -7.41 -15.42
N ILE A 87 12.03 -7.62 -14.18
CA ILE A 87 13.46 -7.55 -13.82
C ILE A 87 13.80 -8.79 -13.00
N GLN A 88 14.95 -9.38 -13.25
CA GLN A 88 15.49 -10.45 -12.42
C GLN A 88 16.94 -10.16 -12.07
N LYS A 89 17.35 -10.59 -10.89
CA LYS A 89 18.72 -10.51 -10.41
C LYS A 89 19.02 -11.74 -9.59
N GLN A 90 20.15 -12.37 -9.86
CA GLN A 90 20.67 -13.47 -9.07
C GLN A 90 21.94 -13.04 -8.36
N ASP A 91 22.01 -13.32 -7.07
CA ASP A 91 23.20 -13.12 -6.25
C ASP A 91 23.58 -14.40 -5.50
N SER A 92 24.52 -14.31 -4.55
CA SER A 92 24.95 -15.45 -3.75
C SER A 92 23.86 -16.02 -2.82
N ILE A 93 22.85 -15.21 -2.52
CA ILE A 93 21.77 -15.58 -1.58
C ILE A 93 20.60 -16.24 -2.32
N GLY A 94 20.23 -15.71 -3.49
CA GLY A 94 19.10 -16.22 -4.24
C GLY A 94 18.76 -15.43 -5.47
N LEU A 95 17.57 -15.72 -6.02
CA LEU A 95 17.03 -15.08 -7.20
C LEU A 95 15.91 -14.12 -6.82
N TYR A 96 16.02 -12.88 -7.27
CA TYR A 96 15.00 -11.86 -7.13
C TYR A 96 14.24 -11.71 -8.44
N LEU A 97 12.91 -11.80 -8.36
CA LEU A 97 12.01 -11.59 -9.48
C LEU A 97 11.11 -10.39 -9.16
N VAL A 98 11.01 -9.46 -10.09
CA VAL A 98 10.21 -8.25 -9.95
C VAL A 98 9.43 -7.99 -11.22
N ALA A 99 8.13 -7.76 -11.10
CA ALA A 99 7.28 -7.33 -12.20
C ALA A 99 6.57 -6.04 -11.81
N ILE A 100 6.74 -5.01 -12.60
CA ILE A 100 6.16 -3.68 -12.38
C ILE A 100 4.99 -3.48 -13.33
N LYS A 101 3.81 -3.22 -12.76
CA LYS A 101 2.59 -2.98 -13.53
C LYS A 101 2.40 -1.51 -13.85
N ASP A 102 2.62 -0.64 -12.87
CA ASP A 102 2.45 0.80 -13.02
C ASP A 102 3.32 1.57 -12.02
N VAL A 103 3.61 2.82 -12.36
CA VAL A 103 4.44 3.73 -11.56
C VAL A 103 3.79 5.11 -11.52
N LEU A 104 3.77 5.72 -10.34
CA LEU A 104 3.39 7.12 -10.15
C LEU A 104 4.54 7.90 -9.56
N GLU A 105 4.90 8.98 -10.22
CA GLU A 105 5.99 9.86 -9.81
C GLU A 105 5.55 10.87 -8.73
N LEU A 106 6.52 11.55 -8.15
CA LEU A 106 6.29 12.65 -7.21
C LEU A 106 5.39 13.73 -7.83
N ASN A 107 4.56 14.35 -7.00
CA ASN A 107 3.62 15.40 -7.37
C ASN A 107 2.48 14.98 -8.32
N SER A 108 2.37 13.69 -8.64
CA SER A 108 1.20 13.14 -9.30
C SER A 108 -0.01 13.21 -8.38
N ILE A 109 -1.21 13.28 -8.96
CA ILE A 109 -2.43 13.18 -8.17
C ILE A 109 -2.57 11.75 -7.65
N ALA A 110 -2.73 11.61 -6.33
CA ALA A 110 -2.89 10.31 -5.71
C ALA A 110 -4.15 9.59 -6.23
N PRO A 111 -4.06 8.30 -6.59
CA PRO A 111 -5.22 7.53 -7.00
C PRO A 111 -6.25 7.44 -5.88
N LEU A 112 -7.53 7.43 -6.24
CA LEU A 112 -8.62 7.32 -5.26
C LEU A 112 -8.47 6.10 -4.36
N SER A 113 -8.11 4.95 -4.94
CA SER A 113 -7.90 3.71 -4.19
C SER A 113 -6.81 3.80 -3.12
N TYR A 114 -5.78 4.63 -3.34
CA TYR A 114 -4.71 4.86 -2.39
C TYR A 114 -5.13 5.81 -1.26
N VAL A 115 -5.86 6.88 -1.59
CA VAL A 115 -6.25 7.91 -0.62
C VAL A 115 -7.57 7.63 0.09
N LEU A 116 -8.40 6.72 -0.44
CA LEU A 116 -9.72 6.42 0.10
C LEU A 116 -9.73 6.10 1.60
N PRO A 117 -8.85 5.24 2.13
CA PRO A 117 -8.78 5.01 3.58
C PRO A 117 -8.49 6.29 4.38
N THR A 118 -7.65 7.17 3.87
CA THR A 118 -7.34 8.46 4.49
C THR A 118 -8.57 9.38 4.50
N ILE A 119 -9.30 9.44 3.39
CA ILE A 119 -10.55 10.22 3.28
C ILE A 119 -11.58 9.70 4.27
N GLU A 120 -11.76 8.39 4.36
CA GLU A 120 -12.68 7.77 5.31
C GLU A 120 -12.33 8.13 6.75
N GLN A 121 -11.05 8.09 7.11
CA GLN A 121 -10.59 8.47 8.44
C GLN A 121 -10.85 9.96 8.72
N MET A 122 -10.63 10.82 7.76
CA MET A 122 -10.90 12.26 7.87
C MET A 122 -12.39 12.53 8.12
N ILE A 123 -13.27 11.85 7.39
CA ILE A 123 -14.71 11.97 7.54
C ILE A 123 -15.16 11.48 8.93
N LEU A 124 -14.69 10.33 9.37
CA LEU A 124 -15.00 9.76 10.68
C LEU A 124 -14.54 10.69 11.82
N HIS A 125 -13.34 11.23 11.70
CA HIS A 125 -12.80 12.18 12.68
C HIS A 125 -13.64 13.44 12.77
N LYS A 126 -14.04 13.99 11.64
CA LYS A 126 -14.89 15.19 11.56
C LYS A 126 -16.27 14.94 12.20
N ARG A 127 -16.89 13.78 11.93
CA ARG A 127 -18.16 13.38 12.53
C ARG A 127 -18.05 13.22 14.04
N LYS A 128 -16.95 12.63 14.53
CA LYS A 128 -16.67 12.45 15.94
C LYS A 128 -16.57 13.79 16.68
N ILE A 129 -15.84 14.75 16.13
CA ILE A 129 -15.71 16.10 16.69
C ILE A 129 -17.07 16.78 16.73
N GLN A 130 -17.87 16.69 15.68
CA GLN A 130 -19.20 17.29 15.63
C GLN A 130 -20.13 16.68 16.69
N LEU A 131 -20.10 15.38 16.87
CA LEU A 131 -20.88 14.69 17.89
C LEU A 131 -20.50 15.15 19.29
N ILE A 132 -19.21 15.28 19.59
CA ILE A 132 -18.72 15.77 20.88
C ILE A 132 -19.23 17.19 21.14
N ARG A 133 -19.18 18.09 20.18
CA ARG A 133 -19.69 19.46 20.29
C ARG A 133 -21.20 19.49 20.56
N ASP A 134 -21.97 18.63 19.90
CA ASP A 134 -23.42 18.54 20.09
C ASP A 134 -23.75 18.04 21.49
N ILE A 135 -23.03 17.06 22.01
CA ILE A 135 -23.19 16.56 23.39
C ILE A 135 -22.84 17.64 24.39
N GLU A 136 -21.78 18.39 24.23
CA GLU A 136 -21.40 19.50 25.10
C GLU A 136 -22.50 20.57 25.18
N LYS A 137 -23.09 20.94 24.03
CA LYS A 137 -24.20 21.89 23.96
C LYS A 137 -25.42 21.40 24.74
N ILE A 138 -25.76 20.12 24.64
CA ILE A 138 -26.89 19.50 25.36
C ILE A 138 -26.62 19.52 26.85
N ILE A 139 -25.43 19.18 27.30
CA ILE A 139 -25.05 19.17 28.72
C ILE A 139 -25.14 20.59 29.31
N ILE A 140 -24.61 21.58 28.62
CA ILE A 140 -24.64 22.98 29.06
C ILE A 140 -26.09 23.47 29.16
N LYS A 141 -26.91 23.21 28.15
CA LYS A 141 -28.34 23.61 28.14
C LYS A 141 -29.10 22.95 29.27
N ASP A 142 -28.89 21.67 29.53
CA ASP A 142 -29.54 20.95 30.64
C ASP A 142 -29.13 21.52 32.00
N ALA A 143 -27.85 21.79 32.22
CA ALA A 143 -27.36 22.41 33.44
C ALA A 143 -27.98 23.80 33.68
N ILE A 144 -28.14 24.63 32.67
CA ILE A 144 -28.75 25.94 32.75
C ILE A 144 -30.25 25.83 33.09
N GLN A 145 -30.99 24.96 32.40
CA GLN A 145 -32.42 24.77 32.57
C GLN A 145 -32.79 24.24 33.97
N ASN A 146 -31.97 23.35 34.49
CA ASN A 146 -32.24 22.68 35.77
C ASN A 146 -31.51 23.30 36.97
N ASN A 147 -30.79 24.41 36.77
CA ASN A 147 -29.97 25.05 37.80
C ASN A 147 -28.99 24.08 38.48
N ASN A 148 -28.48 23.12 37.72
CA ASN A 148 -27.60 22.06 38.21
C ASN A 148 -26.12 22.46 38.31
N PHE A 149 -25.75 23.62 37.78
CA PHE A 149 -24.37 24.10 37.91
C PHE A 149 -24.23 25.00 39.14
N LYS A 150 -23.13 24.86 39.86
CA LYS A 150 -22.76 25.71 40.98
C LYS A 150 -21.58 26.59 40.59
N ILE A 151 -21.67 27.87 40.91
CA ILE A 151 -20.56 28.80 40.78
C ILE A 151 -19.83 28.84 42.13
N TYR A 152 -18.58 28.48 42.10
CA TYR A 152 -17.70 28.54 43.26
C TYR A 152 -16.73 29.70 43.13
#